data_daa8fea183750ba364b86b5d9c17cb15
#
_entry.id   daa8fea183750ba364b86b5d9c17cb15
#
_cell.length_a   1.000
_cell.length_b   1.000
_cell.length_c   1.000
_cell.angle_alpha   90.00
_cell.angle_beta   90.00
_cell.angle_gamma   90.00
#
_symmetry.space_group_name_H-M   'P 1'
#
loop_
_entity.id
_entity.type
_entity.pdbx_description
1 polymer ?
#
loop_
_entity_poly.entity_id
_entity_poly.type
_entity_poly.pdbx_seq_one_letter_code
_entity_poly.pdbx_strand_id
1 'polypeptide(L)'
;MTATVPADSVTADTLTLIKTKGATPASIEVVTGTEAVTADVKIVNQNGEKVAAKAGKFFTLQMQVAKNANVIGFYHNGAALTKVTAAPTANDQYYYDAATGVITFTTDDFSPFTVVISDSDFNGGDGTEANPYLIATGEQAYNMRNAKGYFKLVNDVVVTNEIYLSSKTVVVDLNGHSVKLEYADDVKPNNGGVFNVAGKKSSLTINDSSAAQTGAVIGSDKSYANKVTSAVRVGNYGKLTINGGHFYGTSDETSCIFVMTSRSSGSKATVVINGGKFETASALNGTYYVLNHQDSATAGCTITVNGGSFKNYNPGVTVVDPVNAYTGKIAIGTGCTTTSEEVDGATWYTVSK
;
A
#
# COMPACT_ATOMS: atom_id res chain seq x y z
N MET A 1 25.29 -5.90 18.49
CA MET A 1 24.70 -7.25 18.38
C MET A 1 24.66 -7.86 19.76
N THR A 2 23.59 -8.51 20.10
CA THR A 2 23.43 -9.28 21.35
C THR A 2 23.05 -10.72 20.99
N ALA A 3 23.32 -11.65 21.89
CA ALA A 3 22.90 -13.04 21.74
C ALA A 3 22.22 -13.50 23.02
N THR A 4 21.11 -14.20 22.87
CA THR A 4 20.45 -14.94 23.95
C THR A 4 20.72 -16.43 23.74
N VAL A 5 21.29 -17.03 24.75
CA VAL A 5 21.60 -18.48 24.74
C VAL A 5 20.53 -19.15 25.60
N PRO A 6 19.65 -19.99 24.98
CA PRO A 6 18.63 -20.70 25.73
C PRO A 6 19.27 -21.68 26.73
N ALA A 7 18.62 -21.90 27.86
CA ALA A 7 19.04 -22.91 28.85
C ALA A 7 19.19 -24.28 28.14
N ASP A 8 20.21 -25.01 28.49
CA ASP A 8 20.57 -26.34 27.96
C ASP A 8 20.89 -26.38 26.47
N SER A 9 21.08 -25.24 25.79
CA SER A 9 21.44 -25.20 24.37
C SER A 9 22.93 -25.43 24.09
N VAL A 10 23.78 -25.25 25.10
CA VAL A 10 25.25 -25.44 25.05
C VAL A 10 25.79 -26.12 26.29
N THR A 11 27.04 -26.59 26.25
CA THR A 11 27.75 -27.24 27.35
C THR A 11 28.92 -26.40 27.86
N ALA A 12 28.85 -25.09 27.79
CA ALA A 12 29.94 -24.22 28.24
C ALA A 12 29.45 -23.20 29.28
N ASP A 13 30.26 -22.95 30.28
CA ASP A 13 29.92 -22.08 31.43
C ASP A 13 30.13 -20.59 31.15
N THR A 14 31.05 -20.26 30.24
CA THR A 14 31.33 -18.87 29.86
C THR A 14 31.35 -18.75 28.33
N LEU A 15 30.53 -17.84 27.80
CA LEU A 15 30.37 -17.63 26.38
C LEU A 15 30.70 -16.19 26.01
N THR A 16 31.42 -16.02 24.92
CA THR A 16 31.73 -14.71 24.36
C THR A 16 31.20 -14.62 22.92
N LEU A 17 30.38 -13.61 22.68
CA LEU A 17 29.91 -13.26 21.32
C LEU A 17 30.97 -12.42 20.63
N ILE A 18 31.48 -12.90 19.50
CA ILE A 18 32.45 -12.17 18.67
C ILE A 18 31.76 -11.81 17.36
N LYS A 19 31.83 -10.52 16.99
CA LYS A 19 31.36 -9.99 15.72
C LYS A 19 32.49 -9.29 15.02
N THR A 20 32.74 -9.66 13.77
CA THR A 20 33.67 -8.97 12.87
C THR A 20 32.96 -8.59 11.57
N LYS A 21 33.53 -7.64 10.82
CA LYS A 21 33.03 -7.35 9.47
C LYS A 21 33.32 -8.54 8.57
N GLY A 22 32.27 -9.09 7.96
CA GLY A 22 32.38 -10.19 7.00
C GLY A 22 32.40 -9.70 5.54
N ALA A 23 32.76 -10.60 4.64
CA ALA A 23 32.60 -10.41 3.20
C ALA A 23 31.21 -10.89 2.78
N THR A 24 30.52 -10.14 1.93
CA THR A 24 29.23 -10.56 1.37
C THR A 24 29.42 -11.80 0.50
N PRO A 25 28.69 -12.89 0.77
CA PRO A 25 28.76 -14.10 -0.06
C PRO A 25 28.42 -13.80 -1.53
N ALA A 26 29.13 -14.42 -2.46
CA ALA A 26 28.92 -14.21 -3.91
C ALA A 26 27.55 -14.68 -4.42
N SER A 27 26.85 -15.52 -3.64
CA SER A 27 25.47 -15.95 -3.92
C SER A 27 24.43 -14.88 -3.65
N ILE A 28 24.79 -13.78 -2.96
CA ILE A 28 23.88 -12.66 -2.67
C ILE A 28 24.09 -11.61 -3.74
N GLU A 29 23.08 -11.40 -4.57
CA GLU A 29 23.10 -10.35 -5.57
C GLU A 29 22.86 -8.99 -4.92
N VAL A 30 23.84 -8.10 -5.03
CA VAL A 30 23.74 -6.70 -4.59
C VAL A 30 23.53 -5.85 -5.82
N VAL A 31 22.30 -5.43 -6.06
CA VAL A 31 21.92 -4.60 -7.21
C VAL A 31 22.07 -3.12 -6.91
N THR A 32 22.09 -2.28 -7.95
CA THR A 32 22.15 -0.82 -7.80
C THR A 32 20.98 -0.34 -6.93
N GLY A 33 21.27 0.52 -5.94
CA GLY A 33 20.26 1.01 -4.98
C GLY A 33 20.03 0.05 -3.81
N THR A 34 20.93 -0.92 -3.59
CA THR A 34 20.92 -1.75 -2.38
C THR A 34 22.29 -1.75 -1.71
N GLU A 35 22.30 -1.90 -0.40
CA GLU A 35 23.49 -2.08 0.43
C GLU A 35 23.44 -3.46 1.12
N ALA A 36 24.54 -4.19 1.09
CA ALA A 36 24.69 -5.43 1.84
C ALA A 36 25.63 -5.20 3.02
N VAL A 37 25.13 -5.44 4.23
CA VAL A 37 25.92 -5.36 5.46
C VAL A 37 26.14 -6.78 5.97
N THR A 38 27.39 -7.25 5.93
CA THR A 38 27.74 -8.59 6.36
C THR A 38 28.52 -8.56 7.68
N ALA A 39 28.11 -9.41 8.59
CA ALA A 39 28.80 -9.65 9.87
C ALA A 39 29.17 -11.13 10.00
N ASP A 40 30.44 -11.38 10.23
CA ASP A 40 30.89 -12.67 10.73
C ASP A 40 30.62 -12.73 12.25
N VAL A 41 29.89 -13.77 12.65
CA VAL A 41 29.46 -13.95 14.04
C VAL A 41 29.90 -15.32 14.53
N LYS A 42 30.42 -15.38 15.73
CA LYS A 42 30.66 -16.63 16.43
C LYS A 42 30.47 -16.49 17.93
N ILE A 43 30.07 -17.56 18.58
CA ILE A 43 30.14 -17.69 20.03
C ILE A 43 31.28 -18.62 20.34
N VAL A 44 32.13 -18.24 21.30
CA VAL A 44 33.25 -19.03 21.75
C VAL A 44 33.16 -19.27 23.23
N ASN A 45 33.69 -20.40 23.70
CA ASN A 45 33.87 -20.73 25.12
C ASN A 45 35.09 -19.98 25.71
N GLN A 46 35.37 -20.20 26.99
CA GLN A 46 36.49 -19.60 27.69
C GLN A 46 37.87 -19.93 27.11
N ASN A 47 37.97 -21.02 26.31
CA ASN A 47 39.20 -21.43 25.66
C ASN A 47 39.34 -20.85 24.24
N GLY A 48 38.33 -20.04 23.77
CA GLY A 48 38.28 -19.48 22.42
C GLY A 48 37.77 -20.44 21.33
N GLU A 49 37.27 -21.61 21.73
CA GLU A 49 36.74 -22.61 20.82
C GLU A 49 35.28 -22.24 20.41
N LYS A 50 34.95 -22.41 19.12
CA LYS A 50 33.61 -22.15 18.59
C LYS A 50 32.59 -23.10 19.24
N VAL A 51 31.49 -22.54 19.69
CA VAL A 51 30.39 -23.29 20.32
C VAL A 51 29.22 -23.35 19.36
N ALA A 52 28.75 -24.56 19.06
CA ALA A 52 27.52 -24.80 18.29
C ALA A 52 26.35 -25.10 19.22
N ALA A 53 25.13 -24.89 18.74
CA ALA A 53 23.94 -25.30 19.48
C ALA A 53 23.82 -26.84 19.51
N LYS A 54 23.26 -27.39 20.60
CA LYS A 54 22.88 -28.79 20.66
C LYS A 54 21.81 -29.11 19.61
N ALA A 55 21.74 -30.36 19.20
CA ALA A 55 20.76 -30.83 18.21
C ALA A 55 19.32 -30.37 18.57
N GLY A 56 18.64 -29.75 17.64
CA GLY A 56 17.29 -29.24 17.78
C GLY A 56 17.15 -27.96 18.63
N LYS A 57 18.28 -27.32 18.99
CA LYS A 57 18.33 -26.03 19.67
C LYS A 57 18.89 -24.97 18.72
N PHE A 58 18.62 -23.69 19.02
CA PHE A 58 19.14 -22.55 18.28
C PHE A 58 19.41 -21.39 19.23
N PHE A 59 20.28 -20.50 18.81
CA PHE A 59 20.54 -19.23 19.47
C PHE A 59 19.58 -18.17 18.92
N THR A 60 19.22 -17.20 19.77
CA THR A 60 18.53 -15.99 19.32
C THR A 60 19.50 -14.81 19.35
N LEU A 61 19.69 -14.16 18.23
CA LEU A 61 20.57 -13.01 18.10
C LEU A 61 19.80 -11.78 17.67
N GLN A 62 20.38 -10.62 18.00
CA GLN A 62 19.85 -9.32 17.57
C GLN A 62 20.94 -8.52 16.87
N MET A 63 20.59 -7.97 15.71
CA MET A 63 21.44 -7.07 14.92
C MET A 63 20.74 -5.72 14.79
N GLN A 64 21.48 -4.62 15.04
CA GLN A 64 20.98 -3.28 14.82
C GLN A 64 21.27 -2.84 13.38
N VAL A 65 20.26 -2.36 12.69
CA VAL A 65 20.34 -1.59 11.44
C VAL A 65 19.72 -0.21 11.67
N ALA A 66 19.67 0.62 10.65
CA ALA A 66 18.98 1.91 10.75
C ALA A 66 17.48 1.68 11.05
N LYS A 67 16.89 2.61 11.82
CA LYS A 67 15.43 2.62 12.01
C LYS A 67 14.75 2.85 10.67
N ASN A 68 13.63 2.16 10.44
CA ASN A 68 12.87 2.20 9.19
C ASN A 68 13.70 1.85 7.95
N ALA A 69 14.79 1.08 8.11
CA ALA A 69 15.56 0.58 6.99
C ALA A 69 14.67 -0.35 6.14
N ASN A 70 14.73 -0.19 4.83
CA ASN A 70 14.02 -1.09 3.92
C ASN A 70 14.79 -2.42 3.79
N VAL A 71 14.60 -3.33 4.76
CA VAL A 71 15.24 -4.64 4.80
C VAL A 71 14.54 -5.56 3.80
N ILE A 72 15.18 -5.79 2.64
CA ILE A 72 14.66 -6.60 1.56
C ILE A 72 15.13 -8.06 1.61
N GLY A 73 16.15 -8.37 2.42
CA GLY A 73 16.61 -9.74 2.62
C GLY A 73 17.52 -9.87 3.84
N PHE A 74 17.51 -11.06 4.44
CA PHE A 74 18.45 -11.44 5.48
C PHE A 74 18.92 -12.87 5.22
N TYR A 75 20.23 -13.07 5.26
CA TYR A 75 20.86 -14.30 4.77
C TYR A 75 21.84 -14.83 5.81
N HIS A 76 21.89 -16.16 5.91
CA HIS A 76 22.89 -16.91 6.66
C HIS A 76 23.73 -17.71 5.67
N ASN A 77 25.02 -17.47 5.62
CA ASN A 77 25.94 -18.11 4.67
C ASN A 77 25.45 -18.12 3.20
N GLY A 78 24.79 -17.03 2.81
CA GLY A 78 24.22 -16.86 1.46
C GLY A 78 22.86 -17.52 1.22
N ALA A 79 22.32 -18.28 2.17
CA ALA A 79 20.96 -18.80 2.13
C ALA A 79 20.00 -17.82 2.81
N ALA A 80 18.82 -17.56 2.20
CA ALA A 80 17.83 -16.64 2.76
C ALA A 80 17.17 -17.23 4.02
N LEU A 81 17.08 -16.44 5.09
CA LEU A 81 16.29 -16.77 6.26
C LEU A 81 14.80 -16.46 5.99
N THR A 82 13.94 -17.20 6.67
CA THR A 82 12.49 -16.97 6.59
C THR A 82 12.08 -15.76 7.41
N LYS A 83 11.48 -14.76 6.77
CA LYS A 83 10.89 -13.60 7.46
C LYS A 83 9.62 -14.01 8.19
N VAL A 84 9.49 -13.60 9.45
CA VAL A 84 8.28 -13.81 10.27
C VAL A 84 7.74 -12.47 10.76
N THR A 85 6.47 -12.45 11.18
CA THR A 85 5.77 -11.23 11.63
C THR A 85 5.86 -10.97 13.14
N ALA A 86 6.46 -11.90 13.88
CA ALA A 86 6.67 -11.83 15.34
C ALA A 86 8.03 -12.44 15.68
N ALA A 87 8.36 -12.54 16.97
CA ALA A 87 9.60 -13.15 17.42
C ALA A 87 9.80 -14.54 16.81
N PRO A 88 11.00 -14.86 16.27
CA PRO A 88 11.31 -16.15 15.68
C PRO A 88 11.15 -17.30 16.67
N THR A 89 10.58 -18.43 16.21
CA THR A 89 10.32 -19.62 17.04
C THR A 89 10.94 -20.90 16.50
N ALA A 90 11.55 -20.84 15.31
CA ALA A 90 12.26 -21.94 14.67
C ALA A 90 13.63 -21.47 14.16
N ASN A 91 14.52 -22.43 13.77
CA ASN A 91 15.81 -22.09 13.19
C ASN A 91 15.66 -21.34 11.86
N ASP A 92 16.66 -20.51 11.51
CA ASP A 92 16.75 -19.75 10.27
C ASP A 92 15.53 -18.85 9.98
N GLN A 93 14.94 -18.29 11.05
CA GLN A 93 13.91 -17.27 10.96
C GLN A 93 14.45 -15.90 11.39
N TYR A 94 13.85 -14.83 10.85
CA TYR A 94 14.10 -13.48 11.33
C TYR A 94 12.84 -12.62 11.40
N TYR A 95 12.84 -11.71 12.36
CA TYR A 95 11.86 -10.64 12.52
C TYR A 95 12.59 -9.29 12.51
N TYR A 96 12.11 -8.34 11.75
CA TYR A 96 12.62 -6.98 11.74
C TYR A 96 11.60 -6.03 12.34
N ASP A 97 11.98 -5.37 13.41
CA ASP A 97 11.23 -4.27 14.02
C ASP A 97 11.72 -2.95 13.43
N ALA A 98 10.93 -2.37 12.53
CA ALA A 98 11.27 -1.13 11.86
C ALA A 98 11.37 0.07 12.81
N ALA A 99 10.53 0.13 13.86
CA ALA A 99 10.50 1.24 14.79
C ALA A 99 11.78 1.34 15.63
N THR A 100 12.38 0.21 15.95
CA THR A 100 13.64 0.15 16.71
C THR A 100 14.87 -0.05 15.82
N GLY A 101 14.69 -0.56 14.60
CA GLY A 101 15.76 -0.95 13.69
C GLY A 101 16.44 -2.27 14.11
N VAL A 102 15.80 -3.09 14.94
CA VAL A 102 16.36 -4.34 15.43
C VAL A 102 15.90 -5.51 14.56
N ILE A 103 16.85 -6.29 14.05
CA ILE A 103 16.59 -7.59 13.46
C ILE A 103 16.86 -8.65 14.54
N THR A 104 15.82 -9.40 14.93
CA THR A 104 15.93 -10.58 15.79
C THR A 104 15.89 -11.81 14.91
N PHE A 105 16.86 -12.71 15.06
CA PHE A 105 16.96 -13.91 14.24
C PHE A 105 17.48 -15.11 15.02
N THR A 106 17.24 -16.28 14.50
CA THR A 106 17.61 -17.56 15.10
C THR A 106 18.57 -18.31 14.21
N THR A 107 19.51 -19.03 14.83
CA THR A 107 20.48 -19.89 14.14
C THR A 107 21.02 -20.98 15.05
N ASP A 108 21.33 -22.13 14.50
CA ASP A 108 22.02 -23.23 15.20
C ASP A 108 23.52 -23.29 14.87
N ASP A 109 23.95 -22.55 13.83
CA ASP A 109 25.36 -22.41 13.44
C ASP A 109 25.76 -20.94 13.28
N PHE A 110 27.05 -20.68 13.24
CA PHE A 110 27.64 -19.36 13.11
C PHE A 110 28.50 -19.27 11.86
N SER A 111 28.13 -18.37 11.00
CA SER A 111 28.77 -18.03 9.74
C SER A 111 28.38 -16.62 9.32
N PRO A 112 28.79 -16.08 8.19
CA PRO A 112 28.41 -14.73 7.82
C PRO A 112 26.88 -14.55 7.74
N PHE A 113 26.38 -13.55 8.45
CA PHE A 113 25.02 -13.06 8.32
C PHE A 113 25.03 -11.78 7.50
N THR A 114 24.21 -11.73 6.46
CA THR A 114 24.12 -10.58 5.57
C THR A 114 22.71 -10.03 5.57
N VAL A 115 22.55 -8.76 5.92
CA VAL A 115 21.32 -8.00 5.68
C VAL A 115 21.48 -7.22 4.39
N VAL A 116 20.46 -7.29 3.51
CA VAL A 116 20.37 -6.45 2.31
C VAL A 116 19.32 -5.40 2.56
N ILE A 117 19.75 -4.14 2.43
CA ILE A 117 18.92 -2.95 2.65
C ILE A 117 18.81 -2.24 1.31
N SER A 118 17.60 -1.86 0.92
CA SER A 118 17.39 -1.04 -0.28
C SER A 118 17.47 0.44 0.09
N ASP A 119 18.18 1.22 -0.72
CA ASP A 119 18.16 2.69 -0.67
C ASP A 119 16.87 3.27 -1.24
N SER A 120 16.04 2.42 -1.89
CA SER A 120 14.75 2.82 -2.43
C SER A 120 13.71 2.99 -1.33
N ASP A 121 12.86 3.99 -1.48
CA ASP A 121 11.65 4.19 -0.67
C ASP A 121 10.64 3.03 -0.80
N PHE A 122 10.93 2.01 -1.65
CA PHE A 122 10.04 0.91 -2.02
C PHE A 122 10.71 -0.46 -1.84
N ASN A 123 9.91 -1.51 -1.77
CA ASN A 123 10.34 -2.89 -1.52
C ASN A 123 10.89 -3.58 -2.78
N GLY A 124 11.63 -2.86 -3.61
CA GLY A 124 12.20 -3.32 -4.87
C GLY A 124 11.51 -2.74 -6.10
N GLY A 125 11.98 -3.14 -7.28
CA GLY A 125 11.57 -2.58 -8.56
C GLY A 125 12.30 -1.27 -8.89
N ASP A 126 12.12 -0.80 -10.13
CA ASP A 126 12.69 0.45 -10.64
C ASP A 126 11.63 1.44 -11.14
N GLY A 127 10.34 1.09 -10.96
CA GLY A 127 9.19 1.90 -11.35
C GLY A 127 8.85 1.87 -12.83
N THR A 128 9.46 0.96 -13.59
CA THR A 128 9.04 0.66 -14.96
C THR A 128 7.83 -0.26 -14.98
N GLU A 129 7.12 -0.37 -16.09
CA GLU A 129 6.00 -1.30 -16.25
C GLU A 129 6.43 -2.77 -16.11
N ALA A 130 7.61 -3.09 -16.63
CA ALA A 130 8.18 -4.45 -16.56
C ALA A 130 8.70 -4.80 -15.15
N ASN A 131 9.09 -3.81 -14.37
CA ASN A 131 9.64 -3.97 -13.02
C ASN A 131 9.10 -2.87 -12.09
N PRO A 132 7.81 -2.92 -11.71
CA PRO A 132 7.17 -1.89 -10.89
C PRO A 132 7.77 -1.82 -9.48
N TYR A 133 7.74 -0.64 -8.88
CA TYR A 133 8.04 -0.51 -7.45
C TYR A 133 7.08 -1.37 -6.63
N LEU A 134 7.61 -2.19 -5.73
CA LEU A 134 6.82 -3.06 -4.87
C LEU A 134 6.43 -2.34 -3.58
N ILE A 135 5.16 -2.44 -3.21
CA ILE A 135 4.58 -1.79 -2.03
C ILE A 135 4.16 -2.87 -1.03
N ALA A 136 4.89 -2.96 0.06
CA ALA A 136 4.64 -3.94 1.14
C ALA A 136 4.18 -3.29 2.45
N THR A 137 4.32 -1.96 2.60
CA THR A 137 3.98 -1.23 3.83
C THR A 137 3.23 0.07 3.54
N GLY A 138 2.51 0.58 4.56
CA GLY A 138 1.81 1.86 4.44
C GLY A 138 2.76 3.05 4.20
N GLU A 139 3.97 3.00 4.74
CA GLU A 139 4.99 4.03 4.49
C GLU A 139 5.42 4.05 3.03
N GLN A 140 5.66 2.87 2.43
CA GLN A 140 5.96 2.74 1.01
C GLN A 140 4.80 3.23 0.14
N ALA A 141 3.55 2.88 0.50
CA ALA A 141 2.37 3.41 -0.18
C ALA A 141 2.31 4.95 -0.09
N TYR A 142 2.54 5.52 1.08
CA TYR A 142 2.60 6.97 1.26
C TYR A 142 3.74 7.63 0.46
N ASN A 143 4.87 6.96 0.28
CA ASN A 143 6.01 7.45 -0.50
C ASN A 143 5.75 7.52 -2.02
N MET A 144 4.70 6.89 -2.54
CA MET A 144 4.26 7.10 -3.93
C MET A 144 4.06 8.58 -4.27
N ARG A 145 3.73 9.43 -3.28
CA ARG A 145 3.63 10.89 -3.45
C ARG A 145 4.93 11.56 -3.92
N ASN A 146 6.08 10.93 -3.70
CA ASN A 146 7.41 11.46 -4.05
C ASN A 146 7.92 10.92 -5.39
N ALA A 147 7.36 9.83 -5.90
CA ALA A 147 7.83 9.15 -7.10
C ALA A 147 6.80 9.21 -8.25
N LYS A 148 7.18 8.70 -9.41
CA LYS A 148 6.37 8.51 -10.60
C LYS A 148 6.64 7.12 -11.17
N GLY A 149 5.75 6.59 -11.99
CA GLY A 149 5.91 5.29 -12.66
C GLY A 149 4.89 4.27 -12.19
N TYR A 150 5.28 3.01 -12.21
CA TYR A 150 4.44 1.86 -11.92
C TYR A 150 4.71 1.32 -10.53
N PHE A 151 3.64 1.01 -9.80
CA PHE A 151 3.64 0.50 -8.43
C PHE A 151 2.76 -0.73 -8.35
N LYS A 152 3.17 -1.71 -7.59
CA LYS A 152 2.42 -2.96 -7.39
C LYS A 152 2.35 -3.30 -5.90
N LEU A 153 1.15 -3.48 -5.38
CA LEU A 153 0.97 -3.95 -4.01
C LEU A 153 1.35 -5.43 -3.92
N VAL A 154 2.06 -5.77 -2.85
CA VAL A 154 2.42 -7.15 -2.51
C VAL A 154 1.90 -7.56 -1.13
N ASN A 155 1.30 -6.62 -0.41
CA ASN A 155 0.58 -6.82 0.85
C ASN A 155 -0.61 -5.85 0.93
N ASP A 156 -1.57 -6.15 1.81
CA ASP A 156 -2.52 -5.17 2.30
C ASP A 156 -1.79 -4.10 3.11
N VAL A 157 -2.09 -2.84 2.85
CA VAL A 157 -1.39 -1.73 3.49
C VAL A 157 -2.36 -0.71 4.09
N VAL A 158 -1.97 -0.14 5.22
CA VAL A 158 -2.69 0.96 5.87
C VAL A 158 -1.81 2.20 5.82
N VAL A 159 -2.35 3.30 5.31
CA VAL A 159 -1.74 4.62 5.33
C VAL A 159 -2.44 5.50 6.37
N THR A 160 -1.68 6.34 7.05
CA THR A 160 -2.21 7.27 8.07
C THR A 160 -2.41 8.68 7.53
N ASN A 161 -2.02 8.92 6.29
CA ASN A 161 -2.15 10.18 5.59
C ASN A 161 -2.54 9.94 4.13
N GLU A 162 -3.21 10.92 3.54
CA GLU A 162 -3.58 10.92 2.12
C GLU A 162 -2.34 10.87 1.22
N ILE A 163 -2.40 10.06 0.16
CA ILE A 163 -1.36 9.99 -0.88
C ILE A 163 -1.64 11.09 -1.91
N TYR A 164 -0.99 12.25 -1.73
CA TYR A 164 -1.21 13.40 -2.59
C TYR A 164 -0.32 13.36 -3.84
N LEU A 165 -0.93 13.15 -4.99
CA LEU A 165 -0.25 13.06 -6.29
C LEU A 165 -0.35 14.40 -7.03
N SER A 166 0.72 15.19 -6.98
CA SER A 166 0.81 16.47 -7.68
C SER A 166 1.92 16.43 -8.72
N SER A 167 1.59 16.77 -9.96
CA SER A 167 2.52 16.80 -11.10
C SER A 167 3.23 15.46 -11.37
N LYS A 168 2.54 14.36 -11.14
CA LYS A 168 3.07 13.00 -11.29
C LYS A 168 2.13 12.12 -12.12
N THR A 169 2.73 11.21 -12.87
CA THR A 169 2.04 10.10 -13.52
C THR A 169 2.33 8.84 -12.73
N VAL A 170 1.30 8.25 -12.17
CA VAL A 170 1.35 7.08 -11.29
C VAL A 170 0.39 6.02 -11.81
N VAL A 171 0.87 4.79 -11.89
CA VAL A 171 0.06 3.60 -12.18
C VAL A 171 0.19 2.67 -10.99
N VAL A 172 -0.93 2.31 -10.39
CA VAL A 172 -0.99 1.38 -9.25
C VAL A 172 -1.69 0.11 -9.68
N ASP A 173 -1.03 -1.02 -9.51
CA ASP A 173 -1.63 -2.33 -9.59
C ASP A 173 -1.92 -2.82 -8.16
N LEU A 174 -3.19 -2.96 -7.83
CA LEU A 174 -3.63 -3.46 -6.53
C LEU A 174 -3.26 -4.94 -6.33
N ASN A 175 -3.17 -5.73 -7.42
CA ASN A 175 -2.73 -7.12 -7.39
C ASN A 175 -3.44 -7.98 -6.32
N GLY A 176 -4.73 -7.72 -6.10
CA GLY A 176 -5.56 -8.41 -5.11
C GLY A 176 -5.43 -7.90 -3.68
N HIS A 177 -4.58 -6.92 -3.43
CA HIS A 177 -4.35 -6.33 -2.10
C HIS A 177 -5.08 -5.01 -1.92
N SER A 178 -5.22 -4.59 -0.66
CA SER A 178 -5.90 -3.36 -0.31
C SER A 178 -4.94 -2.24 0.11
N VAL A 179 -5.34 -1.00 -0.19
CA VAL A 179 -4.81 0.20 0.45
C VAL A 179 -5.94 0.91 1.19
N LYS A 180 -5.80 1.04 2.53
CA LYS A 180 -6.77 1.66 3.43
C LYS A 180 -6.20 2.92 4.05
N LEU A 181 -7.02 3.96 4.18
CA LEU A 181 -6.66 5.15 4.94
C LEU A 181 -7.26 5.10 6.34
N GLU A 182 -6.40 5.13 7.36
CA GLU A 182 -6.78 5.24 8.76
C GLU A 182 -6.08 6.44 9.38
N TYR A 183 -6.79 7.53 9.54
CA TYR A 183 -6.23 8.70 10.23
C TYR A 183 -5.99 8.43 11.72
N ALA A 184 -4.93 9.02 12.26
CA ALA A 184 -4.75 9.11 13.71
C ALA A 184 -5.93 9.84 14.37
N ASP A 185 -6.12 9.64 15.68
CA ASP A 185 -7.34 10.11 16.39
C ASP A 185 -7.50 11.64 16.43
N ASP A 186 -6.39 12.35 16.38
CA ASP A 186 -6.35 13.83 16.38
C ASP A 186 -6.48 14.47 14.99
N VAL A 187 -6.41 13.67 13.92
CA VAL A 187 -6.48 14.16 12.54
C VAL A 187 -7.93 14.42 12.13
N LYS A 188 -8.17 15.61 11.57
CA LYS A 188 -9.46 16.04 11.05
C LYS A 188 -9.42 15.97 9.51
N PRO A 189 -10.19 15.08 8.87
CA PRO A 189 -10.22 14.98 7.41
C PRO A 189 -10.68 16.30 6.76
N ASN A 190 -10.23 16.55 5.55
CA ASN A 190 -10.53 17.77 4.79
C ASN A 190 -10.93 17.46 3.35
N ASN A 191 -12.00 16.69 3.15
CA ASN A 191 -12.51 16.30 1.83
C ASN A 191 -11.42 15.67 0.95
N GLY A 192 -10.74 14.68 1.48
CA GLY A 192 -9.64 14.00 0.81
C GLY A 192 -10.01 12.66 0.21
N GLY A 193 -9.00 11.87 -0.07
CA GLY A 193 -9.11 10.48 -0.49
C GLY A 193 -7.84 9.72 -0.11
N VAL A 194 -7.90 8.40 -0.12
CA VAL A 194 -6.67 7.58 -0.03
C VAL A 194 -5.67 8.11 -1.04
N PHE A 195 -6.12 8.25 -2.30
CA PHE A 195 -5.40 8.99 -3.33
C PHE A 195 -6.05 10.34 -3.59
N ASN A 196 -5.23 11.39 -3.59
CA ASN A 196 -5.65 12.74 -3.91
C ASN A 196 -4.89 13.22 -5.14
N VAL A 197 -5.58 13.31 -6.29
CA VAL A 197 -4.97 13.56 -7.60
C VAL A 197 -5.28 14.97 -8.06
N ALA A 198 -4.31 15.88 -8.03
CA ALA A 198 -4.53 17.26 -8.42
C ALA A 198 -3.28 17.90 -9.08
N GLY A 199 -3.51 18.75 -10.07
CA GLY A 199 -2.46 19.48 -10.81
C GLY A 199 -2.37 19.11 -12.28
N LYS A 200 -1.85 20.03 -13.09
CA LYS A 200 -1.88 19.95 -14.58
C LYS A 200 -1.21 18.72 -15.20
N LYS A 201 -0.27 18.11 -14.48
CA LYS A 201 0.46 16.90 -14.95
C LYS A 201 0.20 15.70 -14.03
N SER A 202 -0.89 15.74 -13.26
CA SER A 202 -1.23 14.68 -12.32
C SER A 202 -2.15 13.67 -12.98
N SER A 203 -1.73 12.41 -12.98
CA SER A 203 -2.56 11.30 -13.42
C SER A 203 -2.34 10.07 -12.54
N LEU A 204 -3.43 9.39 -12.24
CA LEU A 204 -3.45 8.12 -11.55
C LEU A 204 -4.19 7.10 -12.40
N THR A 205 -3.60 5.96 -12.62
CA THR A 205 -4.27 4.78 -13.16
C THR A 205 -4.28 3.70 -12.10
N ILE A 206 -5.43 3.11 -11.84
CA ILE A 206 -5.59 2.00 -10.90
C ILE A 206 -6.01 0.75 -11.66
N ASN A 207 -5.21 -0.28 -11.51
CA ASN A 207 -5.44 -1.62 -12.05
C ASN A 207 -5.59 -2.61 -10.89
N ASP A 208 -6.21 -3.74 -11.15
CA ASP A 208 -6.12 -4.93 -10.31
C ASP A 208 -5.81 -6.13 -11.22
N SER A 209 -4.55 -6.58 -11.21
CA SER A 209 -4.11 -7.69 -12.04
C SER A 209 -4.47 -9.06 -11.45
N SER A 210 -5.04 -9.11 -10.25
CA SER A 210 -5.45 -10.36 -9.64
C SER A 210 -6.61 -11.01 -10.40
N ALA A 211 -6.59 -12.32 -10.53
CA ALA A 211 -7.66 -13.05 -11.21
C ALA A 211 -9.03 -12.90 -10.52
N ALA A 212 -9.02 -12.77 -9.20
CA ALA A 212 -10.24 -12.62 -8.38
C ALA A 212 -10.75 -11.17 -8.31
N GLN A 213 -9.98 -10.19 -8.80
CA GLN A 213 -10.30 -8.75 -8.73
C GLN A 213 -10.66 -8.28 -7.30
N THR A 214 -9.89 -8.76 -6.32
CA THR A 214 -10.12 -8.49 -4.88
C THR A 214 -9.38 -7.28 -4.34
N GLY A 215 -8.50 -6.68 -5.15
CA GLY A 215 -7.77 -5.48 -4.76
C GLY A 215 -8.70 -4.33 -4.41
N ALA A 216 -8.39 -3.57 -3.35
CA ALA A 216 -9.31 -2.55 -2.86
C ALA A 216 -8.64 -1.22 -2.51
N VAL A 217 -9.39 -0.12 -2.68
CA VAL A 217 -9.06 1.21 -2.19
C VAL A 217 -10.16 1.63 -1.20
N ILE A 218 -9.79 1.77 0.07
CA ILE A 218 -10.74 1.92 1.17
C ILE A 218 -10.54 3.27 1.84
N GLY A 219 -11.51 4.16 1.73
CA GLY A 219 -11.53 5.47 2.38
C GLY A 219 -11.54 5.35 3.91
N SER A 220 -11.22 6.44 4.62
CA SER A 220 -11.32 6.47 6.07
C SER A 220 -12.77 6.52 6.52
N ASP A 221 -13.08 5.86 7.62
CA ASP A 221 -14.36 5.93 8.31
C ASP A 221 -14.55 7.22 9.13
N LYS A 222 -13.48 8.02 9.28
CA LYS A 222 -13.56 9.30 10.00
C LYS A 222 -14.19 10.39 9.15
N SER A 223 -15.12 11.11 9.76
CA SER A 223 -15.71 12.35 9.25
C SER A 223 -15.50 13.48 10.23
N TYR A 224 -15.41 14.72 9.75
CA TYR A 224 -15.32 15.91 10.60
C TYR A 224 -16.00 17.10 9.93
N ALA A 225 -17.00 17.69 10.58
CA ALA A 225 -17.67 18.91 10.13
C ALA A 225 -18.11 18.84 8.65
N ASN A 226 -18.78 17.77 8.26
CA ASN A 226 -19.26 17.47 6.89
C ASN A 226 -18.10 17.31 5.87
N LYS A 227 -16.91 16.99 6.33
CA LYS A 227 -15.76 16.67 5.49
C LYS A 227 -15.45 15.20 5.57
N VAL A 228 -15.33 14.60 4.43
CA VAL A 228 -15.31 13.16 4.24
C VAL A 228 -14.09 12.70 3.44
N THR A 229 -13.74 11.44 3.57
CA THR A 229 -12.63 10.86 2.88
C THR A 229 -13.09 9.78 1.91
N SER A 230 -13.02 10.08 0.63
CA SER A 230 -13.34 9.14 -0.44
C SER A 230 -12.22 8.11 -0.66
N ALA A 231 -12.48 7.05 -1.43
CA ALA A 231 -11.41 6.20 -1.91
C ALA A 231 -10.44 6.99 -2.80
N VAL A 232 -10.96 7.75 -3.77
CA VAL A 232 -10.13 8.65 -4.59
C VAL A 232 -10.78 10.02 -4.70
N ARG A 233 -9.99 11.07 -4.42
CA ARG A 233 -10.35 12.46 -4.72
C ARG A 233 -9.61 12.93 -5.96
N VAL A 234 -10.33 13.58 -6.88
CA VAL A 234 -9.76 14.17 -8.09
C VAL A 234 -9.99 15.67 -8.05
N GLY A 235 -8.91 16.43 -7.93
CA GLY A 235 -8.93 17.89 -7.88
C GLY A 235 -8.59 18.55 -9.21
N ASN A 236 -8.27 19.84 -9.17
CA ASN A 236 -7.96 20.67 -10.34
C ASN A 236 -6.97 19.98 -11.31
N TYR A 237 -7.36 19.80 -12.56
CA TYR A 237 -6.60 19.21 -13.65
C TYR A 237 -6.18 17.74 -13.44
N GLY A 238 -6.58 17.12 -12.32
CA GLY A 238 -6.30 15.72 -12.06
C GLY A 238 -6.94 14.80 -13.08
N LYS A 239 -6.27 13.70 -13.41
CA LYS A 239 -6.76 12.64 -14.27
C LYS A 239 -6.77 11.33 -13.52
N LEU A 240 -7.90 10.63 -13.54
CA LEU A 240 -8.04 9.31 -12.95
C LEU A 240 -8.54 8.32 -13.99
N THR A 241 -7.89 7.18 -14.08
CA THR A 241 -8.37 6.01 -14.86
C THR A 241 -8.47 4.82 -13.93
N ILE A 242 -9.60 4.14 -13.93
CA ILE A 242 -9.84 2.92 -13.14
C ILE A 242 -10.15 1.79 -14.10
N ASN A 243 -9.34 0.74 -14.06
CA ASN A 243 -9.50 -0.45 -14.88
C ASN A 243 -9.99 -1.68 -14.07
N GLY A 244 -9.89 -1.65 -12.74
CA GLY A 244 -10.32 -2.73 -11.85
C GLY A 244 -10.17 -2.35 -10.38
N GLY A 245 -10.50 -3.29 -9.50
CA GLY A 245 -10.44 -3.13 -8.05
C GLY A 245 -11.78 -2.73 -7.41
N HIS A 246 -11.81 -2.72 -6.10
CA HIS A 246 -13.00 -2.42 -5.29
C HIS A 246 -12.80 -1.09 -4.53
N PHE A 247 -13.74 -0.17 -4.65
CA PHE A 247 -13.65 1.18 -4.09
C PHE A 247 -14.73 1.36 -3.03
N TYR A 248 -14.30 1.69 -1.81
CA TYR A 248 -15.19 1.87 -0.66
C TYR A 248 -15.16 3.30 -0.13
N GLY A 249 -16.36 3.92 -0.05
CA GLY A 249 -16.62 5.08 0.77
C GLY A 249 -17.14 4.61 2.13
N THR A 250 -16.36 4.71 3.20
CA THR A 250 -16.62 4.05 4.50
C THR A 250 -17.29 4.92 5.54
N SER A 251 -17.20 6.25 5.43
CA SER A 251 -17.90 7.14 6.36
C SER A 251 -19.27 7.55 5.85
N ASP A 252 -20.13 8.04 6.75
CA ASP A 252 -21.38 8.67 6.38
C ASP A 252 -21.12 9.83 5.41
N GLU A 253 -21.99 9.98 4.41
CA GLU A 253 -21.89 11.03 3.39
C GLU A 253 -20.69 10.91 2.42
N THR A 254 -19.95 9.80 2.42
CA THR A 254 -18.83 9.60 1.49
C THR A 254 -19.28 9.17 0.10
N SER A 255 -18.40 9.47 -0.85
CA SER A 255 -18.39 8.88 -2.19
C SER A 255 -17.17 8.00 -2.39
N CYS A 256 -17.23 7.04 -3.33
CA CYS A 256 -16.03 6.30 -3.73
C CYS A 256 -15.08 7.21 -4.51
N ILE A 257 -15.62 7.91 -5.49
CA ILE A 257 -14.88 8.86 -6.32
C ILE A 257 -15.47 10.26 -6.13
N PHE A 258 -14.63 11.16 -5.65
CA PHE A 258 -15.01 12.53 -5.37
C PHE A 258 -14.26 13.49 -6.30
N VAL A 259 -14.98 14.14 -7.20
CA VAL A 259 -14.42 15.16 -8.09
C VAL A 259 -14.75 16.55 -7.54
N MET A 260 -13.71 17.24 -7.09
CA MET A 260 -13.83 18.60 -6.54
C MET A 260 -12.79 19.51 -7.17
N THR A 261 -13.23 20.49 -7.94
CA THR A 261 -12.34 21.48 -8.55
C THR A 261 -12.65 22.89 -8.01
N SER A 262 -11.68 23.81 -8.11
CA SER A 262 -11.93 25.19 -7.75
C SER A 262 -12.87 25.83 -8.77
N ARG A 263 -13.68 26.80 -8.31
CA ARG A 263 -14.63 27.55 -9.16
C ARG A 263 -13.94 28.48 -10.19
N SER A 264 -12.61 28.51 -10.23
CA SER A 264 -11.90 29.32 -11.22
C SER A 264 -12.08 28.75 -12.63
N SER A 265 -12.30 29.62 -13.58
CA SER A 265 -12.42 29.24 -14.99
C SER A 265 -11.17 28.48 -15.46
N GLY A 266 -11.38 27.32 -16.09
CA GLY A 266 -10.33 26.51 -16.69
C GLY A 266 -9.83 25.34 -15.88
N SER A 267 -10.24 25.15 -14.62
CA SER A 267 -9.97 23.91 -13.89
C SER A 267 -10.74 22.76 -14.51
N LYS A 268 -10.04 21.72 -14.93
CA LYS A 268 -10.61 20.50 -15.53
C LYS A 268 -10.14 19.30 -14.74
N ALA A 269 -11.05 18.40 -14.42
CA ALA A 269 -10.72 17.09 -13.90
C ALA A 269 -11.33 16.05 -14.83
N THR A 270 -10.66 14.94 -15.01
CA THR A 270 -11.13 13.86 -15.89
C THR A 270 -11.07 12.54 -15.16
N VAL A 271 -12.19 11.83 -15.12
CA VAL A 271 -12.29 10.48 -14.58
C VAL A 271 -12.80 9.55 -15.65
N VAL A 272 -12.12 8.43 -15.88
CA VAL A 272 -12.54 7.35 -16.77
C VAL A 272 -12.58 6.05 -15.96
N ILE A 273 -13.73 5.41 -15.96
CA ILE A 273 -13.96 4.13 -15.26
C ILE A 273 -14.23 3.07 -16.32
N ASN A 274 -13.30 2.12 -16.45
CA ASN A 274 -13.39 1.01 -17.39
C ASN A 274 -13.81 -0.30 -16.73
N GLY A 275 -13.78 -0.36 -15.39
CA GLY A 275 -14.13 -1.53 -14.60
C GLY A 275 -14.07 -1.22 -13.10
N GLY A 276 -14.23 -2.26 -12.28
CA GLY A 276 -14.20 -2.18 -10.83
C GLY A 276 -15.58 -2.23 -10.17
N LYS A 277 -15.59 -2.32 -8.84
CA LYS A 277 -16.78 -2.30 -7.99
C LYS A 277 -16.77 -1.06 -7.11
N PHE A 278 -17.93 -0.46 -6.91
CA PHE A 278 -18.05 0.80 -6.19
C PHE A 278 -19.21 0.75 -5.21
N GLU A 279 -18.92 1.01 -3.94
CA GLU A 279 -19.96 1.07 -2.90
C GLU A 279 -19.63 2.10 -1.81
N THR A 280 -20.66 2.64 -1.19
CA THR A 280 -20.57 3.55 -0.03
C THR A 280 -21.29 2.93 1.16
N ALA A 281 -20.82 3.25 2.38
CA ALA A 281 -21.38 2.69 3.60
C ALA A 281 -22.84 3.11 3.81
N SER A 282 -23.21 4.34 3.43
CA SER A 282 -24.53 4.91 3.66
C SER A 282 -25.00 5.81 2.54
N ALA A 283 -26.29 6.14 2.56
CA ALA A 283 -26.92 7.11 1.69
C ALA A 283 -27.06 8.45 2.40
N LEU A 284 -26.71 9.55 1.75
CA LEU A 284 -27.02 10.90 2.22
C LEU A 284 -28.46 11.25 1.83
N ASN A 285 -29.30 11.54 2.81
CA ASN A 285 -30.73 11.84 2.60
C ASN A 285 -31.45 10.80 1.71
N GLY A 286 -31.12 9.52 1.87
CA GLY A 286 -31.68 8.42 1.09
C GLY A 286 -31.09 8.25 -0.31
N THR A 287 -30.06 8.99 -0.69
CA THR A 287 -29.39 8.92 -1.99
C THR A 287 -27.93 8.52 -1.83
N TYR A 288 -27.49 7.53 -2.58
CA TYR A 288 -26.09 7.11 -2.65
C TYR A 288 -25.34 7.96 -3.68
N TYR A 289 -24.26 8.60 -3.27
CA TYR A 289 -23.39 9.40 -4.16
C TYR A 289 -22.07 8.66 -4.42
N VAL A 290 -22.14 7.46 -4.96
CA VAL A 290 -20.97 6.61 -5.24
C VAL A 290 -19.96 7.33 -6.12
N LEU A 291 -20.44 8.03 -7.16
CA LEU A 291 -19.65 8.97 -7.95
C LEU A 291 -20.17 10.39 -7.66
N ASN A 292 -19.35 11.20 -7.05
CA ASN A 292 -19.71 12.55 -6.68
C ASN A 292 -18.91 13.60 -7.45
N HIS A 293 -19.60 14.41 -8.20
CA HIS A 293 -19.03 15.56 -8.91
C HIS A 293 -19.52 16.85 -8.23
N GLN A 294 -18.73 17.39 -7.31
CA GLN A 294 -19.15 18.53 -6.48
C GLN A 294 -19.04 19.87 -7.20
N ASP A 295 -18.63 19.98 -8.43
CA ASP A 295 -18.46 21.29 -9.04
C ASP A 295 -19.31 21.47 -10.29
N SER A 296 -20.36 22.27 -10.15
CA SER A 296 -21.19 22.74 -11.25
C SER A 296 -20.57 23.92 -12.00
N ALA A 297 -19.57 24.59 -11.44
CA ALA A 297 -19.13 25.88 -11.95
C ALA A 297 -18.06 25.77 -13.03
N THR A 298 -17.37 24.66 -13.13
CA THR A 298 -16.34 24.46 -14.14
C THR A 298 -16.84 23.60 -15.29
N ALA A 299 -17.25 24.25 -16.35
CA ALA A 299 -17.44 23.59 -17.63
C ALA A 299 -16.16 22.87 -18.04
N GLY A 300 -16.13 21.53 -17.97
CA GLY A 300 -14.99 20.74 -18.44
C GLY A 300 -14.53 19.58 -17.56
N CYS A 301 -15.02 19.47 -16.32
CA CYS A 301 -14.84 18.26 -15.53
C CYS A 301 -15.76 17.16 -16.03
N THR A 302 -15.24 15.95 -16.17
CA THR A 302 -16.02 14.82 -16.69
C THR A 302 -15.75 13.55 -15.91
N ILE A 303 -16.80 12.75 -15.70
CA ILE A 303 -16.73 11.35 -15.30
C ILE A 303 -17.34 10.54 -16.42
N THR A 304 -16.57 9.65 -17.03
CA THR A 304 -17.03 8.74 -18.07
C THR A 304 -16.96 7.31 -17.56
N VAL A 305 -18.07 6.59 -17.65
CA VAL A 305 -18.21 5.22 -17.20
C VAL A 305 -18.35 4.29 -18.40
N ASN A 306 -17.31 3.53 -18.68
CA ASN A 306 -17.26 2.52 -19.76
C ASN A 306 -17.52 1.11 -19.23
N GLY A 307 -17.45 0.91 -17.90
CA GLY A 307 -17.63 -0.38 -17.26
C GLY A 307 -17.62 -0.25 -15.74
N GLY A 308 -17.96 -1.34 -15.05
CA GLY A 308 -17.96 -1.44 -13.58
C GLY A 308 -19.34 -1.61 -12.99
N SER A 309 -19.37 -2.01 -11.71
CA SER A 309 -20.59 -2.29 -10.95
C SER A 309 -20.72 -1.35 -9.76
N PHE A 310 -21.93 -0.80 -9.55
CA PHE A 310 -22.22 0.27 -8.60
C PHE A 310 -23.36 -0.15 -7.68
N LYS A 311 -23.13 -0.20 -6.38
CA LYS A 311 -24.13 -0.60 -5.40
C LYS A 311 -25.10 0.54 -5.09
N ASN A 312 -26.39 0.29 -5.27
CA ASN A 312 -27.49 1.24 -5.03
C ASN A 312 -27.32 2.59 -5.77
N TYR A 313 -26.57 2.60 -6.86
CA TYR A 313 -26.27 3.81 -7.62
C TYR A 313 -26.25 3.52 -9.13
N ASN A 314 -27.15 4.16 -9.88
CA ASN A 314 -27.18 4.07 -11.34
C ASN A 314 -26.40 5.23 -11.96
N PRO A 315 -25.20 5.01 -12.52
CA PRO A 315 -24.43 6.09 -13.14
C PRO A 315 -25.06 6.67 -14.41
N GLY A 316 -26.00 5.96 -15.01
CA GLY A 316 -26.76 6.42 -16.20
C GLY A 316 -27.90 7.39 -15.86
N VAL A 317 -28.22 7.58 -14.57
CA VAL A 317 -29.27 8.50 -14.12
C VAL A 317 -28.63 9.71 -13.46
N THR A 318 -29.02 10.90 -13.87
CA THR A 318 -28.57 12.14 -13.24
C THR A 318 -29.07 12.21 -11.80
N VAL A 319 -28.16 12.18 -10.85
CA VAL A 319 -28.43 12.40 -9.44
C VAL A 319 -28.17 13.88 -9.13
N VAL A 320 -29.18 14.59 -8.63
CA VAL A 320 -29.06 15.98 -8.18
C VAL A 320 -28.65 15.95 -6.72
N ASP A 321 -27.48 16.51 -6.39
CA ASP A 321 -27.08 16.72 -5.00
C ASP A 321 -28.09 17.68 -4.32
N PRO A 322 -28.86 17.23 -3.29
CA PRO A 322 -29.89 18.05 -2.67
C PRO A 322 -29.32 19.23 -1.88
N VAL A 323 -28.04 19.17 -1.50
CA VAL A 323 -27.36 20.23 -0.74
C VAL A 323 -26.82 21.32 -1.66
N ASN A 324 -26.29 20.95 -2.81
CA ASN A 324 -25.55 21.85 -3.69
C ASN A 324 -26.19 22.04 -5.08
N ALA A 325 -27.29 21.37 -5.38
CA ALA A 325 -28.01 21.40 -6.67
C ALA A 325 -27.16 21.15 -7.91
N TYR A 326 -26.11 20.33 -7.79
CA TYR A 326 -25.19 20.03 -8.89
C TYR A 326 -25.69 18.86 -9.74
N THR A 327 -25.89 19.12 -11.00
CA THR A 327 -26.05 18.07 -12.00
C THR A 327 -24.66 17.59 -12.40
N GLY A 328 -24.18 16.49 -11.83
CA GLY A 328 -22.91 15.92 -12.18
C GLY A 328 -22.84 15.56 -13.67
N LYS A 329 -21.75 15.90 -14.32
CA LYS A 329 -21.49 15.49 -15.71
C LYS A 329 -20.91 14.08 -15.75
N ILE A 330 -21.77 13.10 -15.44
CA ILE A 330 -21.44 11.69 -15.56
C ILE A 330 -22.03 11.21 -16.87
N ALA A 331 -21.22 10.60 -17.69
CA ALA A 331 -21.62 10.06 -18.99
C ALA A 331 -21.32 8.56 -19.05
N ILE A 332 -22.28 7.79 -19.52
CA ILE A 332 -22.05 6.41 -19.94
C ILE A 332 -21.28 6.42 -21.26
N GLY A 333 -20.26 5.60 -21.38
CA GLY A 333 -19.41 5.51 -22.56
C GLY A 333 -20.20 5.10 -23.80
N THR A 334 -19.73 5.53 -24.96
CA THR A 334 -20.38 5.22 -26.24
C THR A 334 -20.45 3.71 -26.45
N GLY A 335 -21.65 3.20 -26.73
CA GLY A 335 -21.92 1.78 -26.94
C GLY A 335 -22.02 0.95 -25.65
N CYS A 336 -21.94 1.59 -24.49
CA CYS A 336 -22.18 0.92 -23.21
C CYS A 336 -23.64 1.02 -22.80
N THR A 337 -24.11 0.01 -22.06
CA THR A 337 -25.46 -0.08 -21.49
C THR A 337 -25.37 -0.32 -19.99
N THR A 338 -26.45 0.00 -19.27
CA THR A 338 -26.55 -0.26 -17.83
C THR A 338 -27.61 -1.33 -17.58
N THR A 339 -27.24 -2.38 -16.88
CA THR A 339 -28.15 -3.41 -16.35
C THR A 339 -28.21 -3.35 -14.84
N SER A 340 -29.21 -3.97 -14.21
CA SER A 340 -29.32 -4.05 -12.76
C SER A 340 -29.71 -5.45 -12.30
N GLU A 341 -29.24 -5.83 -11.12
CA GLU A 341 -29.61 -7.05 -10.42
C GLU A 341 -29.70 -6.81 -8.91
N GLU A 342 -30.54 -7.57 -8.23
CA GLU A 342 -30.64 -7.57 -6.77
C GLU A 342 -29.73 -8.66 -6.18
N VAL A 343 -28.78 -8.24 -5.33
CA VAL A 343 -27.86 -9.13 -4.62
C VAL A 343 -27.84 -8.75 -3.14
N ASP A 344 -28.19 -9.68 -2.26
CA ASP A 344 -28.19 -9.51 -0.80
C ASP A 344 -28.95 -8.25 -0.33
N GLY A 345 -30.09 -7.94 -0.95
CA GLY A 345 -30.94 -6.81 -0.59
C GLY A 345 -30.42 -5.44 -1.08
N ALA A 346 -29.47 -5.44 -1.98
CA ALA A 346 -28.97 -4.23 -2.65
C ALA A 346 -29.09 -4.35 -4.16
N THR A 347 -29.41 -3.24 -4.82
CA THR A 347 -29.43 -3.16 -6.28
C THR A 347 -28.03 -2.86 -6.79
N TRP A 348 -27.48 -3.74 -7.59
CA TRP A 348 -26.21 -3.51 -8.30
C TRP A 348 -26.49 -3.09 -9.75
N TYR A 349 -25.94 -1.94 -10.13
CA TYR A 349 -25.99 -1.45 -11.51
C TYR A 349 -24.65 -1.72 -12.19
N THR A 350 -24.67 -2.46 -13.29
CA THR A 350 -23.47 -2.81 -14.03
C THR A 350 -23.47 -2.14 -15.40
N VAL A 351 -22.41 -1.39 -15.70
CA VAL A 351 -22.15 -0.81 -17.00
C VAL A 351 -21.22 -1.74 -17.77
N SER A 352 -21.57 -2.04 -19.00
CA SER A 352 -20.77 -2.89 -19.90
C SER A 352 -21.04 -2.53 -21.36
N LYS A 353 -20.12 -2.93 -22.27
CA LYS A 353 -20.33 -2.89 -23.73
C LYS A 353 -21.26 -3.99 -24.18
#